data_16bab77110746ca3c8d16abdba2ef9b8
#
_entry.id   16bab77110746ca3c8d16abdba2ef9b8
#
_cell.length_a   1.000
_cell.length_b   1.000
_cell.length_c   1.000
_cell.angle_alpha   90.00
_cell.angle_beta   90.00
_cell.angle_gamma   90.00
#
_symmetry.space_group_name_H-M   'P 1'
#
loop_
_entity.id
_entity.type
_entity.pdbx_description
1 polymer ?
#
loop_
_entity_poly.entity_id
_entity_poly.type
_entity_poly.pdbx_seq_one_letter_code
_entity_poly.pdbx_strand_id
1 'polypeptide(L)'
;MYRILIADDEPIERMVISKKINNLFQDQFEIFQAENGREAVSVHEENMCDIALLDIEMPGINGIEAAEQIRKINKQCCIIFITAFDEFLYAKGAIRVRALDYLLKPCNDEELANALYEAVRILDSKQEVTAEEAKHTYNENASGKLVIIAEEIRNYIEKHYKDELGIQDVAGVLNYSEAYFCKIFRQCFDKSFTTYLMEYRLKKAKELMMDLRYSIKDIGAEVGYRDSNYFSKIFKKAEGMTPTEFRQRVLSQKIYQ
;
A
#
# COMPACT_ATOMS: atom_id res chain seq x y z
N MET A 1 27.81 3.56 3.07
CA MET A 1 27.59 2.12 3.01
C MET A 1 26.52 1.81 4.05
N TYR A 2 25.38 1.24 3.67
CA TYR A 2 24.27 0.94 4.56
C TYR A 2 24.39 -0.46 5.10
N ARG A 3 23.98 -0.68 6.35
CA ARG A 3 23.96 -2.00 6.99
C ARG A 3 22.57 -2.61 6.86
N ILE A 4 22.50 -3.78 6.25
CA ILE A 4 21.24 -4.48 6.01
C ILE A 4 21.24 -5.84 6.70
N LEU A 5 20.23 -6.09 7.52
CA LEU A 5 19.95 -7.38 8.14
C LEU A 5 18.97 -8.15 7.27
N ILE A 6 19.26 -9.41 6.99
CA ILE A 6 18.36 -10.37 6.35
C ILE A 6 18.07 -11.48 7.35
N ALA A 7 16.82 -11.64 7.78
CA ALA A 7 16.40 -12.68 8.70
C ALA A 7 15.34 -13.57 8.06
N ASP A 8 15.64 -14.86 7.98
CA ASP A 8 14.80 -15.89 7.37
C ASP A 8 15.30 -17.25 7.92
N ASP A 9 14.41 -18.20 8.22
CA ASP A 9 14.82 -19.49 8.73
C ASP A 9 15.37 -20.42 7.62
N GLU A 10 15.04 -20.14 6.35
CA GLU A 10 15.51 -20.87 5.19
C GLU A 10 16.87 -20.34 4.69
N PRO A 11 17.99 -21.13 4.82
CA PRO A 11 19.31 -20.67 4.37
C PRO A 11 19.38 -20.31 2.88
N ILE A 12 18.57 -21.01 2.05
CA ILE A 12 18.52 -20.77 0.60
C ILE A 12 17.92 -19.39 0.32
N GLU A 13 16.84 -19.01 1.01
CA GLU A 13 16.20 -17.70 0.85
C GLU A 13 17.17 -16.58 1.25
N ARG A 14 17.85 -16.70 2.40
CA ARG A 14 18.88 -15.71 2.80
C ARG A 14 19.96 -15.55 1.75
N MET A 15 20.42 -16.65 1.17
CA MET A 15 21.46 -16.64 0.13
C MET A 15 20.94 -15.99 -1.18
N VAL A 16 19.72 -16.30 -1.60
CA VAL A 16 19.09 -15.75 -2.80
C VAL A 16 18.91 -14.23 -2.66
N ILE A 17 18.34 -13.78 -1.55
CA ILE A 17 18.13 -12.36 -1.28
C ILE A 17 19.47 -11.61 -1.23
N SER A 18 20.48 -12.15 -0.52
CA SER A 18 21.82 -11.56 -0.45
C SER A 18 22.46 -11.44 -1.84
N LYS A 19 22.33 -12.47 -2.68
CA LYS A 19 22.84 -12.43 -4.06
C LYS A 19 22.13 -11.40 -4.92
N LYS A 20 20.80 -11.27 -4.81
CA LYS A 20 20.01 -10.26 -5.50
C LYS A 20 20.47 -8.85 -5.11
N ILE A 21 20.61 -8.57 -3.81
CA ILE A 21 21.06 -7.29 -3.30
C ILE A 21 22.46 -6.95 -3.85
N ASN A 22 23.41 -7.87 -3.78
CA ASN A 22 24.75 -7.64 -4.30
C ASN A 22 24.76 -7.39 -5.81
N ASN A 23 23.94 -8.10 -6.58
CA ASN A 23 23.82 -7.89 -8.02
C ASN A 23 23.20 -6.53 -8.39
N LEU A 24 22.17 -6.10 -7.64
CA LEU A 24 21.43 -4.88 -7.92
C LEU A 24 22.13 -3.61 -7.45
N PHE A 25 22.86 -3.70 -6.32
CA PHE A 25 23.40 -2.53 -5.63
C PHE A 25 24.93 -2.56 -5.45
N GLN A 26 25.59 -3.60 -5.96
CA GLN A 26 27.04 -3.78 -5.82
C GLN A 26 27.49 -3.63 -4.36
N ASP A 27 28.47 -2.80 -4.07
CA ASP A 27 29.07 -2.63 -2.74
C ASP A 27 28.35 -1.55 -1.87
N GLN A 28 27.09 -1.24 -2.13
CA GLN A 28 26.36 -0.22 -1.36
C GLN A 28 25.91 -0.71 0.02
N PHE A 29 25.74 -2.03 0.18
CA PHE A 29 25.24 -2.64 1.40
C PHE A 29 26.24 -3.58 2.05
N GLU A 30 26.38 -3.45 3.38
CA GLU A 30 27.01 -4.47 4.24
C GLU A 30 25.91 -5.38 4.77
N ILE A 31 25.95 -6.69 4.40
CA ILE A 31 24.88 -7.62 4.64
C ILE A 31 25.17 -8.47 5.88
N PHE A 32 24.25 -8.46 6.84
CA PHE A 32 24.21 -9.30 8.02
C PHE A 32 23.05 -10.30 7.88
N GLN A 33 23.21 -11.51 8.41
CA GLN A 33 22.19 -12.56 8.32
C GLN A 33 21.81 -13.07 9.70
N ALA A 34 20.56 -13.52 9.82
CA ALA A 34 20.03 -14.21 10.99
C ALA A 34 19.06 -15.33 10.54
N GLU A 35 19.03 -16.44 11.29
CA GLU A 35 18.22 -17.62 10.97
C GLU A 35 16.91 -17.71 11.80
N ASN A 36 16.66 -16.75 12.66
CA ASN A 36 15.44 -16.65 13.46
C ASN A 36 15.29 -15.22 14.05
N GLY A 37 14.11 -14.92 14.59
CA GLY A 37 13.81 -13.59 15.10
C GLY A 37 14.64 -13.16 16.30
N ARG A 38 15.08 -14.10 17.17
CA ARG A 38 15.94 -13.78 18.32
C ARG A 38 17.33 -13.37 17.85
N GLU A 39 17.90 -14.12 16.92
CA GLU A 39 19.19 -13.79 16.34
C GLU A 39 19.13 -12.48 15.55
N ALA A 40 18.02 -12.22 14.82
CA ALA A 40 17.80 -10.96 14.13
C ALA A 40 17.87 -9.75 15.07
N VAL A 41 17.29 -9.85 16.26
CA VAL A 41 17.39 -8.78 17.29
C VAL A 41 18.83 -8.62 17.76
N SER A 42 19.54 -9.73 18.11
CA SER A 42 20.94 -9.67 18.55
C SER A 42 21.86 -9.07 17.50
N VAL A 43 21.74 -9.53 16.25
CA VAL A 43 22.55 -9.01 15.12
C VAL A 43 22.28 -7.52 14.90
N HIS A 44 21.02 -7.10 15.04
CA HIS A 44 20.69 -5.67 14.95
C HIS A 44 21.27 -4.85 16.11
N GLU A 45 21.22 -5.35 17.36
CA GLU A 45 21.82 -4.68 18.51
C GLU A 45 23.32 -4.49 18.36
N GLU A 46 24.03 -5.51 17.85
CA GLU A 46 25.50 -5.48 17.66
C GLU A 46 25.92 -4.55 16.52
N ASN A 47 25.15 -4.54 15.42
CA ASN A 47 25.56 -3.89 14.18
C ASN A 47 24.78 -2.62 13.87
N MET A 48 23.72 -2.31 14.61
CA MET A 48 22.85 -1.14 14.39
C MET A 48 22.42 -1.00 12.93
N CYS A 49 21.84 -2.07 12.37
CA CYS A 49 21.48 -2.12 10.96
C CYS A 49 20.47 -1.01 10.58
N ASP A 50 20.71 -0.38 9.42
CA ASP A 50 19.88 0.69 8.88
C ASP A 50 18.57 0.16 8.29
N ILE A 51 18.64 -1.05 7.71
CA ILE A 51 17.52 -1.74 7.06
C ILE A 51 17.43 -3.15 7.64
N ALA A 52 16.20 -3.65 7.86
CA ALA A 52 15.93 -5.02 8.26
C ALA A 52 14.90 -5.65 7.30
N LEU A 53 15.35 -6.66 6.54
CA LEU A 53 14.50 -7.55 5.75
C LEU A 53 14.18 -8.77 6.61
N LEU A 54 12.91 -8.95 6.95
CA LEU A 54 12.49 -9.97 7.91
C LEU A 54 11.44 -10.90 7.30
N ASP A 55 11.68 -12.20 7.31
CA ASP A 55 10.57 -13.14 7.16
C ASP A 55 9.66 -13.08 8.38
N ILE A 56 8.38 -13.29 8.18
CA ILE A 56 7.39 -13.26 9.26
C ILE A 56 7.37 -14.58 9.98
N GLU A 57 7.35 -15.70 9.26
CA GLU A 57 7.25 -17.03 9.86
C GLU A 57 8.63 -17.61 10.16
N MET A 58 9.19 -17.22 11.28
CA MET A 58 10.42 -17.80 11.80
C MET A 58 10.16 -18.53 13.14
N PRO A 59 10.92 -19.59 13.45
CA PRO A 59 10.74 -20.35 14.68
C PRO A 59 11.09 -19.52 15.93
N GLY A 60 10.29 -19.66 16.96
CA GLY A 60 10.46 -18.96 18.23
C GLY A 60 9.88 -17.55 18.21
N ILE A 61 10.72 -16.54 18.08
CA ILE A 61 10.28 -15.14 17.90
C ILE A 61 10.04 -14.94 16.39
N ASN A 62 8.81 -14.65 16.01
CA ASN A 62 8.47 -14.37 14.61
C ASN A 62 8.98 -13.00 14.14
N GLY A 63 8.94 -12.75 12.82
CA GLY A 63 9.47 -11.51 12.25
C GLY A 63 8.78 -10.24 12.73
N ILE A 64 7.49 -10.28 13.07
CA ILE A 64 6.77 -9.13 13.62
C ILE A 64 7.24 -8.82 15.03
N GLU A 65 7.38 -9.85 15.87
CA GLU A 65 7.89 -9.69 17.24
C GLU A 65 9.35 -9.21 17.24
N ALA A 66 10.18 -9.73 16.31
CA ALA A 66 11.53 -9.24 16.09
C ALA A 66 11.55 -7.75 15.67
N ALA A 67 10.70 -7.39 14.72
CA ALA A 67 10.53 -6.01 14.26
C ALA A 67 10.11 -5.05 15.41
N GLU A 68 9.24 -5.50 16.31
CA GLU A 68 8.86 -4.71 17.50
C GLU A 68 10.03 -4.45 18.43
N GLN A 69 10.90 -5.44 18.63
CA GLN A 69 12.09 -5.30 19.46
C GLN A 69 13.13 -4.39 18.76
N ILE A 70 13.40 -4.63 17.47
CA ILE A 70 14.26 -3.76 16.66
C ILE A 70 13.78 -2.31 16.70
N ARG A 71 12.47 -2.08 16.57
CA ARG A 71 11.88 -0.72 16.62
C ARG A 71 12.07 -0.02 17.98
N LYS A 72 12.15 -0.77 19.08
CA LYS A 72 12.44 -0.22 20.42
C LYS A 72 13.90 0.22 20.54
N ILE A 73 14.82 -0.54 19.92
CA ILE A 73 16.27 -0.27 19.90
C ILE A 73 16.57 0.90 18.96
N ASN A 74 16.10 0.79 17.72
CA ASN A 74 16.33 1.78 16.67
C ASN A 74 14.99 2.19 16.01
N LYS A 75 14.50 3.37 16.38
CA LYS A 75 13.26 3.92 15.80
C LYS A 75 13.38 4.26 14.32
N GLN A 76 14.60 4.40 13.80
CA GLN A 76 14.86 4.84 12.44
C GLN A 76 15.15 3.68 11.47
N CYS A 77 15.35 2.45 11.95
CA CYS A 77 15.58 1.29 11.10
C CYS A 77 14.42 1.12 10.10
N CYS A 78 14.73 1.00 8.81
CA CYS A 78 13.75 0.70 7.77
C CYS A 78 13.43 -0.77 7.78
N ILE A 79 12.22 -1.15 8.24
CA ILE A 79 11.77 -2.54 8.32
C ILE A 79 10.96 -2.87 7.07
N ILE A 80 11.33 -3.96 6.39
CA ILE A 80 10.66 -4.53 5.23
C ILE A 80 10.40 -6.01 5.53
N PHE A 81 9.17 -6.48 5.35
CA PHE A 81 8.84 -7.89 5.47
C PHE A 81 8.92 -8.58 4.11
N ILE A 82 9.48 -9.80 4.07
CA ILE A 82 9.48 -10.68 2.90
C ILE A 82 8.94 -12.03 3.35
N THR A 83 7.76 -12.44 2.90
CA THR A 83 7.10 -13.65 3.41
C THR A 83 6.29 -14.38 2.34
N ALA A 84 6.11 -15.69 2.50
CA ALA A 84 5.27 -16.51 1.64
C ALA A 84 3.75 -16.32 1.90
N PHE A 85 3.38 -15.64 2.98
CA PHE A 85 2.01 -15.58 3.45
C PHE A 85 1.37 -14.20 3.22
N ASP A 86 0.23 -14.20 2.53
CA ASP A 86 -0.63 -13.04 2.29
C ASP A 86 -1.76 -12.98 3.34
N GLU A 87 -1.45 -13.21 4.62
CA GLU A 87 -2.46 -13.21 5.66
C GLU A 87 -2.71 -11.81 6.24
N PHE A 88 -3.98 -11.42 6.31
CA PHE A 88 -4.45 -10.16 6.88
C PHE A 88 -3.94 -9.88 8.31
N LEU A 89 -3.71 -10.93 9.11
CA LEU A 89 -3.20 -10.82 10.48
C LEU A 89 -1.77 -10.26 10.52
N TYR A 90 -0.92 -10.63 9.57
CA TYR A 90 0.47 -10.15 9.49
C TYR A 90 0.55 -8.70 9.00
N ALA A 91 -0.34 -8.31 8.07
CA ALA A 91 -0.44 -6.92 7.63
C ALA A 91 -0.74 -5.96 8.80
N LYS A 92 -1.57 -6.36 9.77
CA LYS A 92 -1.85 -5.57 10.98
C LYS A 92 -0.61 -5.41 11.88
N GLY A 93 0.20 -6.46 12.00
CA GLY A 93 1.49 -6.41 12.70
C GLY A 93 2.48 -5.47 12.02
N ALA A 94 2.62 -5.56 10.70
CA ALA A 94 3.49 -4.69 9.91
C ALA A 94 3.13 -3.20 10.06
N ILE A 95 1.83 -2.87 10.11
CA ILE A 95 1.36 -1.51 10.38
C ILE A 95 1.82 -1.03 11.76
N ARG A 96 1.71 -1.88 12.79
CA ARG A 96 2.05 -1.52 14.17
C ARG A 96 3.53 -1.19 14.33
N VAL A 97 4.42 -1.90 13.64
CA VAL A 97 5.86 -1.64 13.65
C VAL A 97 6.28 -0.56 12.65
N ARG A 98 5.34 0.02 11.92
CA ARG A 98 5.60 0.99 10.84
C ARG A 98 6.62 0.44 9.85
N ALA A 99 6.36 -0.77 9.35
CA ALA A 99 7.15 -1.33 8.27
C ALA A 99 7.12 -0.42 7.04
N LEU A 100 8.25 -0.33 6.35
CA LEU A 100 8.37 0.45 5.13
C LEU A 100 7.63 -0.24 3.99
N ASP A 101 7.81 -1.57 3.87
CA ASP A 101 7.17 -2.36 2.84
C ASP A 101 6.90 -3.80 3.28
N TYR A 102 6.13 -4.53 2.45
CA TYR A 102 5.73 -5.91 2.64
C TYR A 102 5.75 -6.62 1.29
N LEU A 103 6.73 -7.48 1.07
CA LEU A 103 6.98 -8.19 -0.18
C LEU A 103 6.56 -9.66 -0.06
N LEU A 104 5.94 -10.20 -1.11
CA LEU A 104 5.56 -11.62 -1.17
C LEU A 104 6.66 -12.45 -1.82
N LYS A 105 6.96 -13.62 -1.26
CA LYS A 105 7.81 -14.64 -1.88
C LYS A 105 7.01 -15.39 -2.98
N PRO A 106 7.62 -15.63 -4.16
CA PRO A 106 8.97 -15.26 -4.57
C PRO A 106 9.06 -13.78 -4.97
N CYS A 107 9.84 -13.00 -4.23
CA CYS A 107 10.06 -11.59 -4.51
C CYS A 107 10.88 -11.41 -5.79
N ASN A 108 10.39 -10.64 -6.76
CA ASN A 108 11.15 -10.32 -7.97
C ASN A 108 12.21 -9.24 -7.72
N ASP A 109 13.15 -9.08 -8.66
CA ASP A 109 14.29 -8.16 -8.49
C ASP A 109 13.83 -6.69 -8.48
N GLU A 110 12.77 -6.36 -9.21
CA GLU A 110 12.24 -5.00 -9.31
C GLU A 110 11.53 -4.58 -8.01
N GLU A 111 10.72 -5.45 -7.41
CA GLU A 111 10.06 -5.20 -6.12
C GLU A 111 11.08 -4.99 -5.01
N LEU A 112 12.10 -5.87 -4.92
CA LEU A 112 13.17 -5.76 -3.94
C LEU A 112 13.97 -4.48 -4.15
N ALA A 113 14.31 -4.15 -5.40
CA ALA A 113 15.06 -2.93 -5.72
C ALA A 113 14.27 -1.68 -5.30
N ASN A 114 12.99 -1.59 -5.64
CA ASN A 114 12.15 -0.44 -5.30
C ASN A 114 12.02 -0.22 -3.79
N ALA A 115 11.83 -1.30 -3.02
CA ALA A 115 11.76 -1.23 -1.57
C ALA A 115 13.08 -0.75 -0.94
N LEU A 116 14.22 -1.21 -1.47
CA LEU A 116 15.54 -0.81 -0.99
C LEU A 116 15.90 0.64 -1.42
N TYR A 117 15.57 1.06 -2.64
CA TYR A 117 15.74 2.47 -3.06
C TYR A 117 14.94 3.42 -2.16
N GLU A 118 13.72 3.07 -1.81
CA GLU A 118 12.91 3.88 -0.89
C GLU A 118 13.52 3.91 0.51
N ALA A 119 14.07 2.78 1.01
CA ALA A 119 14.76 2.74 2.29
C ALA A 119 15.99 3.67 2.29
N VAL A 120 16.83 3.59 1.26
CA VAL A 120 18.01 4.45 1.10
C VAL A 120 17.61 5.92 1.03
N ARG A 121 16.60 6.26 0.24
CA ARG A 121 16.08 7.62 0.13
C ARG A 121 15.63 8.20 1.47
N ILE A 122 14.97 7.39 2.30
CA ILE A 122 14.55 7.78 3.65
C ILE A 122 15.77 8.00 4.56
N LEU A 123 16.77 7.14 4.47
CA LEU A 123 17.98 7.25 5.28
C LEU A 123 18.82 8.47 4.89
N ASP A 124 18.98 8.76 3.61
CA ASP A 124 19.70 9.94 3.09
C ASP A 124 19.04 11.25 3.48
N SER A 125 17.70 11.33 3.34
CA SER A 125 16.96 12.54 3.71
C SER A 125 17.10 12.91 5.19
N LYS A 126 17.50 11.96 6.06
CA LYS A 126 17.71 12.17 7.49
C LYS A 126 19.13 12.68 7.83
N GLN A 127 20.09 12.47 6.95
CA GLN A 127 21.48 12.95 7.19
C GLN A 127 21.61 14.46 6.97
N GLU A 128 20.72 15.09 6.22
CA GLU A 128 20.75 16.53 5.92
C GLU A 128 20.05 17.42 6.98
N VAL A 129 19.33 16.83 7.94
CA VAL A 129 18.55 17.57 8.95
C VAL A 129 19.19 17.48 10.33
N THR A 130 19.61 18.63 10.87
CA THR A 130 20.15 18.76 12.23
C THR A 130 19.13 18.44 13.33
N ALA A 131 19.59 18.00 14.50
CA ALA A 131 18.84 17.32 15.58
C ALA A 131 17.62 18.08 16.19
N GLU A 132 17.43 19.36 15.91
CA GLU A 132 16.30 20.16 16.44
C GLU A 132 15.05 20.12 15.55
N GLU A 133 15.17 19.90 14.26
CA GLU A 133 14.03 19.84 13.30
C GLU A 133 13.35 18.46 13.27
N ALA A 134 14.00 17.40 13.75
CA ALA A 134 13.54 16.02 13.63
C ALA A 134 12.21 15.72 14.36
N LYS A 135 11.81 16.50 15.37
CA LYS A 135 10.56 16.27 16.13
C LYS A 135 9.30 16.83 15.45
N HIS A 136 9.42 17.87 14.63
CA HIS A 136 8.28 18.48 13.93
C HIS A 136 8.08 17.90 12.53
N THR A 137 9.16 17.56 11.83
CA THR A 137 9.15 17.13 10.42
C THR A 137 8.54 15.74 10.21
N TYR A 138 8.57 14.85 11.22
CA TYR A 138 8.07 13.48 11.11
C TYR A 138 6.54 13.37 10.96
N ASN A 139 5.78 14.29 11.55
CA ASN A 139 4.30 14.27 11.41
C ASN A 139 3.83 15.03 10.16
N GLU A 140 4.53 16.09 9.75
CA GLU A 140 4.13 16.90 8.59
C GLU A 140 4.52 16.25 7.26
N ASN A 141 5.71 15.65 7.15
CA ASN A 141 6.16 14.99 5.91
C ASN A 141 5.38 13.69 5.61
N ALA A 142 5.05 12.90 6.63
CA ALA A 142 4.22 11.71 6.42
C ALA A 142 2.78 12.10 6.01
N SER A 143 2.21 13.13 6.62
CA SER A 143 0.90 13.67 6.23
C SER A 143 0.95 14.33 4.85
N GLY A 144 2.00 15.09 4.54
CA GLY A 144 2.18 15.74 3.25
C GLY A 144 2.36 14.73 2.11
N LYS A 145 3.14 13.67 2.32
CA LYS A 145 3.34 12.59 1.34
C LYS A 145 2.04 11.82 1.09
N LEU A 146 1.28 11.50 2.14
CA LEU A 146 -0.03 10.84 2.00
C LEU A 146 -1.03 11.72 1.24
N VAL A 147 -1.00 13.04 1.42
CA VAL A 147 -1.85 13.97 0.68
C VAL A 147 -1.50 13.95 -0.81
N ILE A 148 -0.22 14.00 -1.17
CA ILE A 148 0.24 13.95 -2.56
C ILE A 148 -0.16 12.62 -3.22
N ILE A 149 0.12 11.50 -2.55
CA ILE A 149 -0.27 10.17 -3.04
C ILE A 149 -1.80 10.06 -3.18
N ALA A 150 -2.55 10.56 -2.22
CA ALA A 150 -4.02 10.56 -2.29
C ALA A 150 -4.54 11.40 -3.47
N GLU A 151 -3.90 12.52 -3.79
CA GLU A 151 -4.23 13.33 -4.96
C GLU A 151 -3.88 12.61 -6.27
N GLU A 152 -2.72 11.97 -6.37
CA GLU A 152 -2.32 11.18 -7.54
C GLU A 152 -3.30 10.03 -7.79
N ILE A 153 -3.64 9.26 -6.75
CA ILE A 153 -4.64 8.19 -6.82
C ILE A 153 -6.01 8.74 -7.26
N ARG A 154 -6.46 9.85 -6.66
CA ARG A 154 -7.74 10.47 -6.99
C ARG A 154 -7.79 10.92 -8.43
N ASN A 155 -6.75 11.59 -8.91
CA ASN A 155 -6.62 12.07 -10.28
C ASN A 155 -6.60 10.91 -11.29
N TYR A 156 -5.94 9.80 -10.94
CA TYR A 156 -5.92 8.60 -11.77
C TYR A 156 -7.31 7.95 -11.85
N ILE A 157 -7.98 7.76 -10.71
CA ILE A 157 -9.35 7.22 -10.68
C ILE A 157 -10.31 8.13 -11.46
N GLU A 158 -10.20 9.45 -11.33
CA GLU A 158 -11.05 10.40 -12.04
C GLU A 158 -10.92 10.32 -13.56
N LYS A 159 -9.72 10.03 -14.05
CA LYS A 159 -9.46 9.85 -15.49
C LYS A 159 -9.91 8.48 -16.02
N HIS A 160 -9.82 7.45 -15.19
CA HIS A 160 -9.94 6.04 -15.60
C HIS A 160 -11.12 5.29 -15.00
N TYR A 161 -12.00 5.91 -14.20
CA TYR A 161 -13.11 5.22 -13.53
C TYR A 161 -14.08 4.50 -14.47
N LYS A 162 -14.14 4.91 -15.74
CA LYS A 162 -14.97 4.28 -16.78
C LYS A 162 -14.39 2.97 -17.29
N ASP A 163 -13.08 2.80 -17.18
CA ASP A 163 -12.35 1.65 -17.68
C ASP A 163 -12.48 0.46 -16.73
N GLU A 164 -12.04 -0.70 -17.17
CA GLU A 164 -11.90 -1.89 -16.33
C GLU A 164 -10.69 -1.71 -15.41
N LEU A 165 -10.90 -1.00 -14.29
CA LEU A 165 -9.85 -0.54 -13.40
C LEU A 165 -9.71 -1.47 -12.20
N GLY A 166 -8.58 -2.17 -12.10
CA GLY A 166 -8.18 -3.03 -10.98
C GLY A 166 -7.13 -2.39 -10.07
N ILE A 167 -6.83 -3.08 -8.96
CA ILE A 167 -5.77 -2.69 -8.03
C ILE A 167 -4.42 -2.66 -8.74
N GLN A 168 -4.16 -3.67 -9.60
CA GLN A 168 -2.91 -3.82 -10.36
C GLN A 168 -2.62 -2.62 -11.25
N ASP A 169 -3.65 -2.09 -11.92
CA ASP A 169 -3.49 -0.96 -12.83
C ASP A 169 -3.03 0.31 -12.09
N VAL A 170 -3.63 0.58 -10.93
CA VAL A 170 -3.29 1.77 -10.15
C VAL A 170 -1.97 1.61 -9.41
N ALA A 171 -1.73 0.44 -8.83
CA ALA A 171 -0.48 0.11 -8.15
C ALA A 171 0.71 0.20 -9.13
N GLY A 172 0.56 -0.35 -10.35
CA GLY A 172 1.59 -0.30 -11.39
C GLY A 172 1.96 1.13 -11.81
N VAL A 173 0.98 2.03 -11.95
CA VAL A 173 1.25 3.44 -12.28
C VAL A 173 2.02 4.16 -11.19
N LEU A 174 1.81 3.78 -9.93
CA LEU A 174 2.49 4.36 -8.77
C LEU A 174 3.81 3.64 -8.44
N ASN A 175 4.19 2.60 -9.19
CA ASN A 175 5.30 1.69 -8.90
C ASN A 175 5.24 1.09 -7.48
N TYR A 176 4.03 0.68 -7.06
CA TYR A 176 3.79 0.01 -5.80
C TYR A 176 3.40 -1.45 -6.01
N SER A 177 3.76 -2.33 -5.07
CA SER A 177 3.12 -3.65 -4.98
C SER A 177 1.63 -3.50 -4.64
N GLU A 178 0.79 -4.44 -5.07
CA GLU A 178 -0.66 -4.40 -4.77
C GLU A 178 -0.93 -4.35 -3.26
N ALA A 179 -0.16 -5.09 -2.47
CA ALA A 179 -0.29 -5.13 -1.02
C ALA A 179 0.03 -3.76 -0.39
N TYR A 180 1.11 -3.11 -0.84
CA TYR A 180 1.49 -1.78 -0.37
C TYR A 180 0.48 -0.72 -0.81
N PHE A 181 0.01 -0.77 -2.06
CA PHE A 181 -1.05 0.10 -2.56
C PHE A 181 -2.32 -0.02 -1.72
N CYS A 182 -2.80 -1.24 -1.43
CA CYS A 182 -3.98 -1.46 -0.59
C CYS A 182 -3.82 -0.85 0.81
N LYS A 183 -2.62 -0.96 1.40
CA LYS A 183 -2.29 -0.37 2.70
C LYS A 183 -2.37 1.16 2.65
N ILE A 184 -1.66 1.79 1.69
CA ILE A 184 -1.67 3.25 1.51
C ILE A 184 -3.06 3.74 1.17
N PHE A 185 -3.76 3.04 0.29
CA PHE A 185 -5.12 3.41 -0.09
C PHE A 185 -6.05 3.50 1.12
N ARG A 186 -6.00 2.50 2.02
CA ARG A 186 -6.78 2.54 3.28
C ARG A 186 -6.37 3.69 4.19
N GLN A 187 -5.09 4.02 4.27
CA GLN A 187 -4.61 5.15 5.06
C GLN A 187 -5.10 6.50 4.50
N CYS A 188 -5.16 6.62 3.15
CA CYS A 188 -5.59 7.86 2.50
C CYS A 188 -7.12 8.04 2.47
N PHE A 189 -7.88 6.96 2.34
CA PHE A 189 -9.32 7.01 2.03
C PHE A 189 -10.22 6.31 3.06
N ASP A 190 -9.65 5.68 4.08
CA ASP A 190 -10.35 4.93 5.15
C ASP A 190 -11.31 3.84 4.64
N LYS A 191 -11.06 3.32 3.42
CA LYS A 191 -11.85 2.27 2.77
C LYS A 191 -11.00 1.52 1.74
N SER A 192 -11.51 0.38 1.25
CA SER A 192 -10.84 -0.36 0.18
C SER A 192 -10.96 0.37 -1.16
N PHE A 193 -10.01 0.11 -2.07
CA PHE A 193 -10.03 0.64 -3.44
C PHE A 193 -11.33 0.29 -4.18
N THR A 194 -11.76 -0.96 -4.09
CA THR A 194 -13.00 -1.43 -4.75
C THR A 194 -14.24 -0.72 -4.21
N THR A 195 -14.30 -0.48 -2.91
CA THR A 195 -15.41 0.28 -2.28
C THR A 195 -15.38 1.74 -2.74
N TYR A 196 -14.22 2.37 -2.74
CA TYR A 196 -14.05 3.75 -3.19
C TYR A 196 -14.44 3.93 -4.65
N LEU A 197 -13.93 3.07 -5.55
CA LEU A 197 -14.24 3.11 -6.97
C LEU A 197 -15.75 2.92 -7.22
N MET A 198 -16.38 1.97 -6.51
CA MET A 198 -17.81 1.76 -6.59
C MET A 198 -18.58 3.02 -6.19
N GLU A 199 -18.27 3.62 -5.06
CA GLU A 199 -18.93 4.85 -4.58
C GLU A 199 -18.71 6.01 -5.53
N TYR A 200 -17.50 6.15 -6.08
CA TYR A 200 -17.18 7.18 -7.07
C TYR A 200 -18.02 7.02 -8.34
N ARG A 201 -18.10 5.80 -8.88
CA ARG A 201 -18.94 5.47 -10.04
C ARG A 201 -20.43 5.76 -9.78
N LEU A 202 -20.93 5.40 -8.60
CA LEU A 202 -22.32 5.68 -8.22
C LEU A 202 -22.59 7.18 -8.09
N LYS A 203 -21.63 7.95 -7.57
CA LYS A 203 -21.72 9.41 -7.53
C LYS A 203 -21.83 9.98 -8.94
N LYS A 204 -20.97 9.55 -9.88
CA LYS A 204 -21.03 9.96 -11.29
C LYS A 204 -22.32 9.52 -11.98
N ALA A 205 -22.82 8.33 -11.68
CA ALA A 205 -24.11 7.88 -12.18
C ALA A 205 -25.26 8.79 -11.72
N LYS A 206 -25.28 9.21 -10.46
CA LYS A 206 -26.29 10.16 -9.94
C LYS A 206 -26.24 11.52 -10.64
N GLU A 207 -25.02 12.02 -10.95
CA GLU A 207 -24.84 13.22 -11.73
C GLU A 207 -25.45 13.09 -13.15
N LEU A 208 -25.18 11.97 -13.84
CA LEU A 208 -25.71 11.68 -15.18
C LEU A 208 -27.23 11.45 -15.19
N MET A 209 -27.84 10.98 -14.09
CA MET A 209 -29.29 10.77 -13.98
C MET A 209 -30.10 12.07 -14.11
N MET A 210 -29.49 13.20 -13.93
CA MET A 210 -30.12 14.51 -14.13
C MET A 210 -30.30 14.87 -15.62
N ASP A 211 -29.59 14.20 -16.51
CA ASP A 211 -29.70 14.40 -17.95
C ASP A 211 -30.59 13.31 -18.57
N LEU A 212 -31.76 13.74 -19.07
CA LEU A 212 -32.75 12.84 -19.66
C LEU A 212 -32.32 12.22 -21.00
N ARG A 213 -31.23 12.69 -21.58
CA ARG A 213 -30.68 12.13 -22.83
C ARG A 213 -30.10 10.73 -22.63
N TYR A 214 -29.67 10.42 -21.41
CA TYR A 214 -29.10 9.12 -21.11
C TYR A 214 -30.16 8.15 -20.58
N SER A 215 -30.25 6.95 -21.14
CA SER A 215 -31.01 5.86 -20.51
C SER A 215 -30.26 5.32 -19.26
N ILE A 216 -30.96 4.60 -18.38
CA ILE A 216 -30.30 3.96 -17.22
C ILE A 216 -29.21 2.98 -17.67
N LYS A 217 -29.42 2.31 -18.81
CA LYS A 217 -28.45 1.40 -19.40
C LYS A 217 -27.20 2.16 -19.88
N ASP A 218 -27.38 3.29 -20.55
CA ASP A 218 -26.25 4.12 -21.01
C ASP A 218 -25.48 4.69 -19.83
N ILE A 219 -26.16 5.13 -18.77
CA ILE A 219 -25.49 5.59 -17.55
C ILE A 219 -24.62 4.50 -16.93
N GLY A 220 -25.14 3.27 -16.82
CA GLY A 220 -24.35 2.14 -16.33
C GLY A 220 -23.06 1.96 -17.13
N ALA A 221 -23.16 1.97 -18.47
CA ALA A 221 -22.00 1.86 -19.36
C ALA A 221 -21.03 3.05 -19.20
N GLU A 222 -21.54 4.28 -19.15
CA GLU A 222 -20.75 5.52 -18.99
C GLU A 222 -19.97 5.59 -17.67
N VAL A 223 -20.41 4.88 -16.64
CA VAL A 223 -19.71 4.83 -15.36
C VAL A 223 -18.92 3.55 -15.14
N GLY A 224 -18.70 2.75 -16.19
CA GLY A 224 -17.81 1.58 -16.16
C GLY A 224 -18.49 0.26 -15.77
N TYR A 225 -19.81 0.14 -15.89
CA TYR A 225 -20.54 -1.14 -15.70
C TYR A 225 -21.06 -1.66 -17.03
N ARG A 226 -20.42 -2.70 -17.59
CA ARG A 226 -20.85 -3.34 -18.85
C ARG A 226 -22.22 -4.02 -18.75
N ASP A 227 -22.55 -4.56 -17.57
CA ASP A 227 -23.82 -5.22 -17.29
C ASP A 227 -24.78 -4.27 -16.54
N SER A 228 -25.86 -3.88 -17.19
CA SER A 228 -26.87 -2.97 -16.64
C SER A 228 -27.66 -3.58 -15.48
N ASN A 229 -27.81 -4.93 -15.43
CA ASN A 229 -28.45 -5.61 -14.33
C ASN A 229 -27.56 -5.59 -13.08
N TYR A 230 -26.25 -5.80 -13.28
CA TYR A 230 -25.27 -5.70 -12.21
C TYR A 230 -25.21 -4.26 -11.66
N PHE A 231 -25.15 -3.26 -12.53
CA PHE A 231 -25.26 -1.86 -12.14
C PHE A 231 -26.48 -1.58 -11.28
N SER A 232 -27.67 -2.02 -11.73
CA SER A 232 -28.92 -1.80 -11.01
C SER A 232 -28.93 -2.46 -9.62
N LYS A 233 -28.34 -3.67 -9.48
CA LYS A 233 -28.20 -4.35 -8.19
C LYS A 233 -27.29 -3.61 -7.24
N ILE A 234 -26.11 -3.17 -7.71
CA ILE A 234 -25.14 -2.39 -6.91
C ILE A 234 -25.77 -1.08 -6.47
N PHE A 235 -26.39 -0.36 -7.39
CA PHE A 235 -27.03 0.92 -7.10
C PHE A 235 -28.15 0.75 -6.05
N LYS A 236 -29.02 -0.26 -6.20
CA LYS A 236 -30.07 -0.55 -5.22
C LYS A 236 -29.50 -0.92 -3.85
N LYS A 237 -28.39 -1.67 -3.82
CA LYS A 237 -27.72 -2.03 -2.56
C LYS A 237 -27.15 -0.81 -1.84
N ALA A 238 -26.63 0.16 -2.57
CA ALA A 238 -26.01 1.35 -2.02
C ALA A 238 -27.02 2.45 -1.63
N GLU A 239 -28.03 2.68 -2.47
CA GLU A 239 -28.98 3.79 -2.32
C GLU A 239 -30.35 3.36 -1.76
N GLY A 240 -30.58 2.05 -1.54
CA GLY A 240 -31.86 1.51 -1.05
C GLY A 240 -32.99 1.45 -2.08
N MET A 241 -32.78 2.00 -3.30
CA MET A 241 -33.75 2.05 -4.37
C MET A 241 -33.10 1.84 -5.74
N THR A 242 -33.89 1.44 -6.74
CA THR A 242 -33.37 1.23 -8.10
C THR A 242 -32.96 2.56 -8.77
N PRO A 243 -32.07 2.52 -9.78
CA PRO A 243 -31.70 3.72 -10.57
C PRO A 243 -32.91 4.46 -11.13
N THR A 244 -33.94 3.74 -11.59
CA THR A 244 -35.16 4.32 -12.16
C THR A 244 -35.97 5.08 -11.10
N GLU A 245 -36.18 4.45 -9.94
CA GLU A 245 -36.86 5.08 -8.80
C GLU A 245 -36.12 6.33 -8.31
N PHE A 246 -34.79 6.25 -8.23
CA PHE A 246 -33.96 7.37 -7.84
C PHE A 246 -34.11 8.54 -8.81
N ARG A 247 -34.03 8.30 -10.13
CA ARG A 247 -34.24 9.32 -11.15
C ARG A 247 -35.61 9.98 -11.04
N GLN A 248 -36.66 9.19 -10.90
CA GLN A 248 -38.03 9.72 -10.76
C GLN A 248 -38.16 10.62 -9.53
N ARG A 249 -37.59 10.19 -8.40
CA ARG A 249 -37.61 10.98 -7.16
C ARG A 249 -36.90 12.31 -7.30
N VAL A 250 -35.71 12.33 -7.90
CA VAL A 250 -34.91 13.56 -8.03
C VAL A 250 -35.57 14.53 -9.02
N LEU A 251 -36.10 14.03 -10.13
CA LEU A 251 -36.82 14.85 -11.10
C LEU A 251 -38.10 15.44 -10.53
N SER A 252 -38.86 14.68 -9.74
CA SER A 252 -40.06 15.18 -9.07
C SER A 252 -39.73 16.32 -8.08
N GLN A 253 -38.64 16.23 -7.35
CA GLN A 253 -38.20 17.28 -6.42
C GLN A 253 -37.80 18.58 -7.11
N LYS A 254 -37.32 18.49 -8.36
CA LYS A 254 -36.91 19.68 -9.15
C LYS A 254 -38.10 20.47 -9.77
N ILE A 255 -39.26 19.83 -9.87
CA ILE A 255 -40.48 20.44 -10.43
C ILE A 255 -41.18 21.35 -9.38
N TYR A 256 -40.91 21.08 -8.07
CA TYR A 256 -41.55 21.81 -6.96
C TYR A 256 -40.65 22.88 -6.31
N GLN A 257 -39.48 23.17 -6.90
CA GLN A 257 -38.60 24.31 -6.58
C GLN A 257 -38.63 25.34 -7.72
#